data_eea46d4d7b53daddc4ecf1d42b59057e
#
_entry.id   eea46d4d7b53daddc4ecf1d42b59057e
#
_cell.length_a   1.000
_cell.length_b   1.000
_cell.length_c   1.000
_cell.angle_alpha   90.00
_cell.angle_beta   90.00
_cell.angle_gamma   90.00
#
_symmetry.space_group_name_H-M   'P 1'
#
loop_
_entity.id
_entity.type
_entity.pdbx_description
1 polymer ?
#
loop_
_entity_poly.entity_id
_entity_poly.type
_entity_poly.pdbx_seq_one_letter_code
_entity_poly.pdbx_strand_id
1 'polypeptide(L)'
;MKCATAAEMRAMDQRAVHAHGISETELMQRAAQAMLDALCAHYGRTCRYGIFCGCGNNGGDGYALGELMADAGMSLTICARDGQLSPGAAVYAERAAEKGVRIARMDQADEVIADSDVLVDALFGTGISREMNGADAALADRLIESGKPVAAVDIPSGMHADGEWMSAHTVKAELTVTFVCLKEAMLKLPQRERCGKIE
;
A
#
# COMPACT_ATOMS: atom_id res chain seq x y z
N MET A 1 12.61 -9.97 15.61
CA MET A 1 11.88 -8.91 14.90
C MET A 1 11.06 -8.16 15.94
N LYS A 2 10.98 -6.83 15.89
CA LYS A 2 10.19 -6.03 16.84
C LYS A 2 8.74 -5.93 16.36
N CYS A 3 7.79 -5.85 17.29
CA CYS A 3 6.36 -5.67 17.01
C CYS A 3 5.90 -4.35 17.64
N ALA A 4 4.95 -3.68 17.01
CA ALA A 4 4.39 -2.41 17.48
C ALA A 4 2.88 -2.32 17.23
N THR A 5 2.19 -1.63 18.12
CA THR A 5 0.80 -1.22 17.96
C THR A 5 0.69 -0.04 16.95
N ALA A 6 -0.52 0.21 16.45
CA ALA A 6 -0.78 1.37 15.60
C ALA A 6 -0.43 2.71 16.30
N ALA A 7 -0.64 2.78 17.62
CA ALA A 7 -0.30 3.96 18.41
C ALA A 7 1.22 4.16 18.52
N GLU A 8 1.97 3.08 18.74
CA GLU A 8 3.44 3.12 18.79
C GLU A 8 4.04 3.46 17.43
N MET A 9 3.49 2.91 16.33
CA MET A 9 3.91 3.28 14.98
C MET A 9 3.74 4.78 14.72
N ARG A 10 2.55 5.34 15.03
CA ARG A 10 2.33 6.81 14.90
C ARG A 10 3.30 7.62 15.75
N ALA A 11 3.58 7.17 16.98
CA ALA A 11 4.54 7.86 17.85
C ALA A 11 5.97 7.83 17.30
N MET A 12 6.37 6.72 16.65
CA MET A 12 7.67 6.58 16.00
C MET A 12 7.79 7.52 14.79
N ASP A 13 6.77 7.60 13.93
CA ASP A 13 6.74 8.50 12.78
C ASP A 13 6.81 9.96 13.23
N GLN A 14 5.99 10.35 14.23
CA GLN A 14 6.04 11.69 14.81
C GLN A 14 7.41 12.02 15.40
N ARG A 15 8.05 11.08 16.08
CA ARG A 15 9.41 11.27 16.60
C ARG A 15 10.44 11.44 15.47
N ALA A 16 10.32 10.65 14.40
CA ALA A 16 11.19 10.79 13.24
C ALA A 16 11.08 12.19 12.63
N VAL A 17 9.87 12.71 12.49
CA VAL A 17 9.63 14.06 11.97
C VAL A 17 10.10 15.15 12.95
N HIS A 18 9.64 15.14 14.20
CA HIS A 18 9.85 16.26 15.12
C HIS A 18 11.19 16.25 15.82
N ALA A 19 11.74 15.07 16.14
CA ALA A 19 13.02 14.97 16.87
C ALA A 19 14.24 14.77 15.97
N HIS A 20 14.03 14.18 14.79
CA HIS A 20 15.14 13.87 13.87
C HIS A 20 15.07 14.66 12.57
N GLY A 21 14.06 15.49 12.36
CA GLY A 21 13.92 16.35 11.18
C GLY A 21 13.71 15.61 9.85
N ILE A 22 13.29 14.34 9.90
CA ILE A 22 13.00 13.55 8.71
C ILE A 22 11.60 13.94 8.23
N SER A 23 11.48 14.44 7.00
CA SER A 23 10.17 14.83 6.47
C SER A 23 9.26 13.62 6.22
N GLU A 24 7.94 13.81 6.24
CA GLU A 24 6.97 12.76 5.88
C GLU A 24 7.22 12.23 4.46
N THR A 25 7.58 13.10 3.52
CA THR A 25 7.92 12.73 2.14
C THR A 25 9.19 11.88 2.08
N GLU A 26 10.17 12.13 2.95
CA GLU A 26 11.37 11.28 3.03
C GLU A 26 11.04 9.89 3.62
N LEU A 27 10.15 9.82 4.62
CA LEU A 27 9.68 8.53 5.14
C LEU A 27 8.95 7.73 4.05
N MET A 28 8.06 8.37 3.29
CA MET A 28 7.36 7.74 2.16
C MET A 28 8.34 7.27 1.08
N GLN A 29 9.36 8.07 0.75
CA GLN A 29 10.36 7.66 -0.24
C GLN A 29 11.13 6.41 0.21
N ARG A 30 11.50 6.33 1.49
CA ARG A 30 12.18 5.15 2.05
C ARG A 30 11.28 3.91 2.04
N ALA A 31 9.99 4.07 2.38
CA ALA A 31 9.00 3.01 2.31
C ALA A 31 8.81 2.52 0.87
N ALA A 32 8.65 3.44 -0.07
CA ALA A 32 8.52 3.14 -1.49
C ALA A 32 9.75 2.42 -2.05
N GLN A 33 10.96 2.81 -1.63
CA GLN A 33 12.20 2.13 -2.06
C GLN A 33 12.24 0.69 -1.54
N ALA A 34 11.91 0.46 -0.27
CA ALA A 34 11.85 -0.89 0.30
C ALA A 34 10.81 -1.75 -0.44
N MET A 35 9.64 -1.16 -0.76
CA MET A 35 8.61 -1.84 -1.54
C MET A 35 9.09 -2.19 -2.94
N LEU A 36 9.75 -1.26 -3.66
CA LEU A 36 10.31 -1.49 -4.98
C LEU A 36 11.33 -2.64 -4.98
N ASP A 37 12.24 -2.63 -4.00
CA ASP A 37 13.27 -3.66 -3.88
C ASP A 37 12.65 -5.05 -3.65
N ALA A 38 11.66 -5.15 -2.76
CA ALA A 38 10.94 -6.38 -2.48
C ALA A 38 10.14 -6.88 -3.69
N LEU A 39 9.42 -5.99 -4.40
CA LEU A 39 8.68 -6.34 -5.61
C LEU A 39 9.61 -6.84 -6.72
N CYS A 40 10.75 -6.16 -6.94
CA CYS A 40 11.73 -6.58 -7.92
C CYS A 40 12.34 -7.95 -7.59
N ALA A 41 12.60 -8.20 -6.32
CA ALA A 41 13.16 -9.48 -5.86
C ALA A 41 12.14 -10.63 -5.96
N HIS A 42 10.85 -10.35 -5.72
CA HIS A 42 9.81 -11.38 -5.66
C HIS A 42 9.16 -11.66 -7.02
N TYR A 43 8.83 -10.62 -7.80
CA TYR A 43 8.08 -10.72 -9.05
C TYR A 43 8.91 -10.35 -10.29
N GLY A 44 10.01 -9.63 -10.12
CA GLY A 44 10.84 -9.13 -11.22
C GLY A 44 10.42 -7.75 -11.72
N ARG A 45 11.23 -7.20 -12.65
CA ARG A 45 11.07 -5.84 -13.16
C ARG A 45 10.22 -5.73 -14.43
N THR A 46 9.93 -6.87 -15.08
CA THR A 46 9.23 -6.92 -16.38
C THR A 46 7.73 -7.11 -16.26
N CYS A 47 7.21 -7.36 -15.06
CA CYS A 47 5.79 -7.44 -14.80
C CYS A 47 5.13 -6.07 -15.00
N ARG A 48 3.85 -6.09 -15.38
CA ARG A 48 2.98 -4.90 -15.37
C ARG A 48 2.33 -4.79 -13.99
N TYR A 49 2.50 -3.66 -13.35
CA TYR A 49 2.01 -3.43 -11.99
C TYR A 49 0.77 -2.54 -11.98
N GLY A 50 -0.28 -2.96 -11.26
CA GLY A 50 -1.43 -2.12 -10.94
C GLY A 50 -1.35 -1.70 -9.47
N ILE A 51 -1.16 -0.40 -9.20
CA ILE A 51 -1.02 0.13 -7.84
C ILE A 51 -2.33 0.80 -7.43
N PHE A 52 -2.99 0.30 -6.40
CA PHE A 52 -4.27 0.80 -5.91
C PHE A 52 -4.05 1.71 -4.71
N CYS A 53 -4.12 3.02 -4.93
CA CYS A 53 -3.77 4.04 -3.94
C CYS A 53 -5.00 4.60 -3.22
N GLY A 54 -4.97 4.56 -1.88
CA GLY A 54 -5.89 5.30 -1.03
C GLY A 54 -5.55 6.79 -0.94
N CYS A 55 -6.33 7.53 -0.15
CA CYS A 55 -6.12 8.98 0.02
C CYS A 55 -5.15 9.33 1.17
N GLY A 56 -4.84 8.39 2.06
CA GLY A 56 -3.95 8.61 3.22
C GLY A 56 -2.48 8.38 2.90
N ASN A 57 -1.66 8.29 3.95
CA ASN A 57 -0.21 8.09 3.82
C ASN A 57 0.16 6.77 3.15
N ASN A 58 -0.60 5.69 3.39
CA ASN A 58 -0.39 4.42 2.69
C ASN A 58 -0.55 4.56 1.17
N GLY A 59 -1.55 5.35 0.72
CA GLY A 59 -1.67 5.74 -0.68
C GLY A 59 -0.49 6.57 -1.16
N GLY A 60 0.03 7.46 -0.28
CA GLY A 60 1.24 8.23 -0.53
C GLY A 60 2.45 7.34 -0.81
N ASP A 61 2.64 6.26 -0.03
CA ASP A 61 3.68 5.26 -0.28
C ASP A 61 3.49 4.58 -1.64
N GLY A 62 2.22 4.30 -2.03
CA GLY A 62 1.87 3.76 -3.35
C GLY A 62 2.18 4.73 -4.50
N TYR A 63 1.88 6.02 -4.36
CA TYR A 63 2.26 7.03 -5.37
C TYR A 63 3.78 7.21 -5.47
N ALA A 64 4.50 7.23 -4.33
CA ALA A 64 5.95 7.30 -4.30
C ALA A 64 6.60 6.07 -4.97
N LEU A 65 6.02 4.88 -4.75
CA LEU A 65 6.40 3.66 -5.45
C LEU A 65 6.21 3.81 -6.97
N GLY A 66 5.09 4.39 -7.39
CA GLY A 66 4.81 4.65 -8.81
C GLY A 66 5.83 5.57 -9.46
N GLU A 67 6.25 6.65 -8.77
CA GLU A 67 7.34 7.54 -9.21
C GLU A 67 8.65 6.76 -9.40
N LEU A 68 9.06 5.96 -8.40
CA LEU A 68 10.30 5.18 -8.45
C LEU A 68 10.27 4.11 -9.55
N MET A 69 9.14 3.44 -9.75
CA MET A 69 8.97 2.45 -10.82
C MET A 69 9.07 3.10 -12.19
N ALA A 70 8.49 4.30 -12.38
CA ALA A 70 8.59 5.05 -13.62
C ALA A 70 10.05 5.44 -13.92
N ASP A 71 10.78 5.95 -12.92
CA ASP A 71 12.21 6.26 -13.05
C ASP A 71 13.05 5.01 -13.38
N ALA A 72 12.61 3.85 -12.91
CA ALA A 72 13.23 2.56 -13.21
C ALA A 72 12.80 1.96 -14.58
N GLY A 73 11.95 2.65 -15.35
CA GLY A 73 11.44 2.20 -16.65
C GLY A 73 10.51 0.98 -16.58
N MET A 74 9.86 0.77 -15.43
CA MET A 74 8.92 -0.35 -15.23
C MET A 74 7.53 0.01 -15.75
N SER A 75 6.76 -1.00 -16.13
CA SER A 75 5.37 -0.83 -16.59
C SER A 75 4.41 -0.82 -15.42
N LEU A 76 3.65 0.28 -15.27
CA LEU A 76 2.68 0.41 -14.19
C LEU A 76 1.49 1.29 -14.57
N THR A 77 0.39 1.11 -13.84
CA THR A 77 -0.75 2.03 -13.81
C THR A 77 -1.16 2.19 -12.35
N ILE A 78 -1.40 3.43 -11.91
CA ILE A 78 -1.97 3.72 -10.60
C ILE A 78 -3.49 3.81 -10.76
N CYS A 79 -4.25 3.13 -9.88
CA CYS A 79 -5.68 3.31 -9.71
C CYS A 79 -5.92 4.12 -8.43
N ALA A 80 -6.36 5.36 -8.60
CA ALA A 80 -6.51 6.31 -7.50
C ALA A 80 -7.92 6.28 -6.91
N ARG A 81 -8.02 6.18 -5.59
CA ARG A 81 -9.27 6.37 -4.87
C ARG A 81 -9.69 7.84 -4.92
N ASP A 82 -10.99 8.08 -5.18
CA ASP A 82 -11.54 9.44 -5.11
C ASP A 82 -11.50 9.96 -3.67
N GLY A 83 -11.13 11.22 -3.49
CA GLY A 83 -11.10 11.88 -2.20
C GLY A 83 -9.96 12.90 -2.05
N GLN A 84 -9.91 13.54 -0.89
CA GLN A 84 -8.83 14.47 -0.58
C GLN A 84 -7.58 13.70 -0.15
N LEU A 85 -6.49 13.89 -0.87
CA LEU A 85 -5.21 13.28 -0.56
C LEU A 85 -4.57 13.91 0.68
N SER A 86 -3.86 13.10 1.47
CA SER A 86 -2.94 13.63 2.48
C SER A 86 -1.86 14.50 1.82
N PRO A 87 -1.23 15.44 2.55
CA PRO A 87 -0.22 16.31 1.96
C PRO A 87 0.91 15.55 1.27
N GLY A 88 1.41 14.47 1.89
CA GLY A 88 2.45 13.63 1.29
C GLY A 88 1.97 12.88 0.06
N ALA A 89 0.75 12.32 0.09
CA ALA A 89 0.17 11.62 -1.05
C ALA A 89 -0.02 12.57 -2.24
N ALA A 90 -0.44 13.82 -2.00
CA ALA A 90 -0.62 14.81 -3.07
C ALA A 90 0.70 15.13 -3.78
N VAL A 91 1.79 15.30 -3.03
CA VAL A 91 3.13 15.56 -3.60
C VAL A 91 3.56 14.41 -4.52
N TYR A 92 3.40 13.17 -4.08
CA TYR A 92 3.83 12.02 -4.88
C TYR A 92 2.88 11.68 -6.03
N ALA A 93 1.59 11.96 -5.90
CA ALA A 93 0.64 11.84 -7.01
C ALA A 93 1.00 12.81 -8.15
N GLU A 94 1.35 14.05 -7.82
CA GLU A 94 1.82 15.05 -8.80
C GLU A 94 3.12 14.59 -9.48
N ARG A 95 4.13 14.16 -8.71
CA ARG A 95 5.41 13.66 -9.24
C ARG A 95 5.24 12.43 -10.14
N ALA A 96 4.41 11.48 -9.75
CA ALA A 96 4.11 10.31 -10.58
C ALA A 96 3.48 10.73 -11.92
N ALA A 97 2.53 11.69 -11.87
CA ALA A 97 1.91 12.24 -13.09
C ALA A 97 2.93 12.97 -13.98
N GLU A 98 3.85 13.76 -13.40
CA GLU A 98 4.93 14.44 -14.14
C GLU A 98 5.88 13.44 -14.81
N LYS A 99 6.06 12.24 -14.25
CA LYS A 99 6.81 11.13 -14.85
C LYS A 99 6.03 10.40 -15.94
N GLY A 100 4.81 10.82 -16.24
CA GLY A 100 3.94 10.21 -17.25
C GLY A 100 3.25 8.93 -16.81
N VAL A 101 3.21 8.64 -15.50
CA VAL A 101 2.45 7.50 -14.98
C VAL A 101 0.97 7.70 -15.24
N ARG A 102 0.31 6.69 -15.83
CA ARG A 102 -1.15 6.68 -15.98
C ARG A 102 -1.78 6.58 -14.59
N ILE A 103 -2.57 7.59 -14.22
CA ILE A 103 -3.41 7.58 -13.03
C ILE A 103 -4.86 7.38 -13.47
N ALA A 104 -5.35 6.16 -13.29
CA ALA A 104 -6.72 5.77 -13.58
C ALA A 104 -7.62 6.09 -12.38
N ARG A 105 -8.91 6.28 -12.63
CA ARG A 105 -9.91 6.47 -11.59
C ARG A 105 -10.43 5.13 -11.09
N MET A 106 -11.15 5.15 -9.96
CA MET A 106 -11.70 3.95 -9.32
C MET A 106 -12.71 3.18 -10.19
N ASP A 107 -13.43 3.88 -11.07
CA ASP A 107 -14.36 3.27 -12.02
C ASP A 107 -13.65 2.48 -13.13
N GLN A 108 -12.35 2.68 -13.31
CA GLN A 108 -11.49 1.95 -14.25
C GLN A 108 -10.69 0.81 -13.58
N ALA A 109 -10.99 0.48 -12.32
CA ALA A 109 -10.23 -0.51 -11.56
C ALA A 109 -10.19 -1.89 -12.25
N ASP A 110 -11.28 -2.32 -12.88
CA ASP A 110 -11.34 -3.61 -13.59
C ASP A 110 -10.40 -3.65 -14.80
N GLU A 111 -10.26 -2.54 -15.52
CA GLU A 111 -9.30 -2.40 -16.61
C GLU A 111 -7.86 -2.49 -16.07
N VAL A 112 -7.55 -1.77 -14.98
CA VAL A 112 -6.23 -1.81 -14.36
C VAL A 112 -5.91 -3.21 -13.84
N ILE A 113 -6.88 -3.88 -13.19
CA ILE A 113 -6.72 -5.27 -12.74
C ILE A 113 -6.42 -6.19 -13.93
N ALA A 114 -7.21 -6.09 -15.01
CA ALA A 114 -7.06 -6.95 -16.19
C ALA A 114 -5.68 -6.79 -16.84
N ASP A 115 -5.20 -5.56 -16.98
CA ASP A 115 -3.95 -5.21 -17.65
C ASP A 115 -2.68 -5.48 -16.82
N SER A 116 -2.81 -5.74 -15.52
CA SER A 116 -1.68 -5.96 -14.61
C SER A 116 -1.34 -7.43 -14.45
N ASP A 117 -0.08 -7.73 -14.20
CA ASP A 117 0.39 -9.07 -13.82
C ASP A 117 0.49 -9.22 -12.30
N VAL A 118 0.79 -8.12 -11.61
CA VAL A 118 0.89 -8.01 -10.14
C VAL A 118 0.09 -6.80 -9.68
N LEU A 119 -0.68 -6.97 -8.61
CA LEU A 119 -1.46 -5.90 -7.98
C LEU A 119 -0.77 -5.43 -6.71
N VAL A 120 -0.76 -4.12 -6.46
CA VAL A 120 -0.20 -3.53 -5.24
C VAL A 120 -1.33 -2.87 -4.46
N ASP A 121 -1.59 -3.37 -3.26
CA ASP A 121 -2.56 -2.81 -2.32
C ASP A 121 -1.90 -1.73 -1.47
N ALA A 122 -2.20 -0.48 -1.78
CA ALA A 122 -1.82 0.73 -1.06
C ALA A 122 -3.07 1.54 -0.63
N LEU A 123 -4.21 0.87 -0.38
CA LEU A 123 -5.47 1.56 -0.05
C LEU A 123 -5.48 2.07 1.38
N PHE A 124 -5.23 1.18 2.35
CA PHE A 124 -5.29 1.50 3.78
C PHE A 124 -4.12 0.85 4.53
N GLY A 125 -3.42 1.64 5.34
CA GLY A 125 -2.39 1.16 6.26
C GLY A 125 -2.89 1.08 7.70
N THR A 126 -2.01 1.28 8.67
CA THR A 126 -2.29 1.19 10.12
C THR A 126 -3.32 2.22 10.63
N GLY A 127 -3.71 3.19 9.83
CA GLY A 127 -4.68 4.23 10.18
C GLY A 127 -6.15 3.84 10.03
N ILE A 128 -6.45 2.64 9.53
CA ILE A 128 -7.85 2.22 9.38
C ILE A 128 -8.49 2.03 10.76
N SER A 129 -9.63 2.68 11.00
CA SER A 129 -10.35 2.69 12.28
C SER A 129 -11.74 2.06 12.22
N ARG A 130 -12.15 1.57 11.05
CA ARG A 130 -13.44 0.94 10.80
C ARG A 130 -13.33 -0.11 9.71
N GLU A 131 -14.26 -1.05 9.68
CA GLU A 131 -14.35 -2.01 8.59
C GLU A 131 -14.55 -1.32 7.23
N MET A 132 -13.99 -1.91 6.19
CA MET A 132 -14.23 -1.47 4.83
C MET A 132 -15.68 -1.72 4.43
N ASN A 133 -16.26 -0.77 3.70
CA ASN A 133 -17.61 -0.90 3.16
C ASN A 133 -17.72 -0.20 1.80
N GLY A 134 -18.87 -0.36 1.13
CA GLY A 134 -19.16 0.31 -0.15
C GLY A 134 -18.10 0.06 -1.21
N ALA A 135 -17.63 1.12 -1.86
CA ALA A 135 -16.68 1.03 -2.96
C ALA A 135 -15.31 0.44 -2.54
N ASP A 136 -14.86 0.72 -1.32
CA ASP A 136 -13.59 0.21 -0.80
C ASP A 136 -13.64 -1.32 -0.61
N ALA A 137 -14.74 -1.83 -0.03
CA ALA A 137 -14.97 -3.26 0.11
C ALA A 137 -15.09 -3.95 -1.25
N ALA A 138 -15.87 -3.38 -2.16
CA ALA A 138 -16.04 -3.92 -3.50
C ALA A 138 -14.72 -3.94 -4.29
N LEU A 139 -13.84 -2.96 -4.11
CA LEU A 139 -12.52 -2.98 -4.73
C LEU A 139 -11.65 -4.09 -4.13
N ALA A 140 -11.60 -4.20 -2.81
CA ALA A 140 -10.83 -5.26 -2.16
C ALA A 140 -11.28 -6.66 -2.59
N ASP A 141 -12.59 -6.88 -2.71
CA ASP A 141 -13.14 -8.14 -3.24
C ASP A 141 -12.66 -8.40 -4.68
N ARG A 142 -12.68 -7.39 -5.56
CA ARG A 142 -12.17 -7.53 -6.93
C ARG A 142 -10.68 -7.86 -6.99
N LEU A 143 -9.86 -7.27 -6.11
CA LEU A 143 -8.44 -7.63 -6.01
C LEU A 143 -8.28 -9.11 -5.65
N ILE A 144 -9.06 -9.60 -4.66
CA ILE A 144 -9.03 -10.99 -4.21
C ILE A 144 -9.53 -11.94 -5.31
N GLU A 145 -10.68 -11.62 -5.93
CA GLU A 145 -11.35 -12.43 -6.94
C GLU A 145 -10.58 -12.50 -8.27
N SER A 146 -9.68 -11.52 -8.52
CA SER A 146 -8.83 -11.52 -9.71
C SER A 146 -7.91 -12.74 -9.81
N GLY A 147 -7.62 -13.39 -8.67
CA GLY A 147 -6.67 -14.50 -8.59
C GLY A 147 -5.22 -14.13 -8.92
N LYS A 148 -4.93 -12.83 -9.11
CA LYS A 148 -3.58 -12.33 -9.38
C LYS A 148 -2.78 -12.19 -8.09
N PRO A 149 -1.43 -12.26 -8.16
CA PRO A 149 -0.58 -11.94 -7.02
C PRO A 149 -0.87 -10.52 -6.50
N VAL A 150 -1.03 -10.38 -5.19
CA VAL A 150 -1.22 -9.09 -4.52
C VAL A 150 -0.08 -8.86 -3.55
N ALA A 151 0.57 -7.70 -3.66
CA ALA A 151 1.55 -7.22 -2.70
C ALA A 151 0.94 -6.08 -1.87
N ALA A 152 0.96 -6.19 -0.55
CA ALA A 152 0.43 -5.17 0.34
C ALA A 152 1.53 -4.22 0.84
N VAL A 153 1.24 -2.92 0.78
CA VAL A 153 2.06 -1.86 1.34
C VAL A 153 1.73 -1.74 2.83
N ASP A 154 2.72 -1.98 3.66
CA ASP A 154 2.69 -1.91 5.12
C ASP A 154 1.83 -2.99 5.80
N ILE A 155 0.55 -3.08 5.48
CA ILE A 155 -0.42 -4.06 6.02
C ILE A 155 -1.54 -4.28 4.99
N PRO A 156 -2.05 -5.52 4.82
CA PRO A 156 -3.19 -5.75 3.93
C PRO A 156 -4.38 -4.88 4.31
N SER A 157 -4.95 -4.18 3.33
CA SER A 157 -6.09 -3.28 3.54
C SER A 157 -7.30 -4.02 4.13
N GLY A 158 -7.92 -3.42 5.14
CA GLY A 158 -9.05 -4.00 5.88
C GLY A 158 -8.68 -4.70 7.18
N MET A 159 -7.40 -4.73 7.53
CA MET A 159 -6.90 -5.32 8.77
C MET A 159 -6.58 -4.21 9.78
N HIS A 160 -7.14 -4.29 11.00
CA HIS A 160 -6.75 -3.43 12.11
C HIS A 160 -5.34 -3.82 12.60
N ALA A 161 -4.43 -2.84 12.68
CA ALA A 161 -3.01 -3.11 12.93
C ALA A 161 -2.74 -3.84 14.26
N ASP A 162 -3.55 -3.59 15.30
CA ASP A 162 -3.42 -4.23 16.60
C ASP A 162 -4.17 -5.58 16.66
N GLY A 163 -4.81 -5.98 15.54
CA GLY A 163 -5.50 -7.27 15.43
C GLY A 163 -6.79 -7.37 16.25
N GLU A 164 -7.43 -6.24 16.56
CA GLU A 164 -8.70 -6.22 17.27
C GLU A 164 -9.85 -6.71 16.41
N TRP A 165 -9.79 -6.42 15.11
CA TRP A 165 -10.76 -6.84 14.11
C TRP A 165 -10.11 -6.96 12.73
N MET A 166 -10.83 -7.57 11.83
CA MET A 166 -10.48 -7.69 10.42
C MET A 166 -11.76 -7.65 9.60
N SER A 167 -11.80 -6.81 8.57
CA SER A 167 -12.93 -6.74 7.65
C SER A 167 -13.12 -8.08 6.92
N ALA A 168 -14.36 -8.45 6.62
CA ALA A 168 -14.65 -9.59 5.75
C ALA A 168 -14.01 -9.43 4.36
N HIS A 169 -13.81 -8.18 3.93
CA HIS A 169 -13.20 -7.77 2.65
C HIS A 169 -11.69 -7.53 2.74
N THR A 170 -11.02 -7.99 3.83
CA THR A 170 -9.58 -7.80 3.99
C THR A 170 -8.81 -8.42 2.83
N VAL A 171 -7.99 -7.63 2.17
CA VAL A 171 -7.13 -8.06 1.07
C VAL A 171 -6.29 -9.26 1.48
N LYS A 172 -6.16 -10.24 0.58
CA LYS A 172 -5.28 -11.39 0.77
C LYS A 172 -4.01 -11.17 -0.05
N ALA A 173 -2.94 -10.79 0.63
CA ALA A 173 -1.64 -10.58 0.01
C ALA A 173 -0.86 -11.89 -0.12
N GLU A 174 -0.05 -11.99 -1.17
CA GLU A 174 1.01 -12.99 -1.32
C GLU A 174 2.31 -12.50 -0.69
N LEU A 175 2.55 -11.19 -0.78
CA LEU A 175 3.68 -10.48 -0.18
C LEU A 175 3.16 -9.29 0.62
N THR A 176 3.67 -9.08 1.84
CA THR A 176 3.46 -7.85 2.61
C THR A 176 4.83 -7.25 2.93
N VAL A 177 5.06 -6.02 2.49
CA VAL A 177 6.26 -5.27 2.86
C VAL A 177 5.90 -4.30 3.96
N THR A 178 6.36 -4.60 5.19
CA THR A 178 5.99 -3.82 6.37
C THR A 178 7.16 -2.96 6.84
N PHE A 179 6.86 -1.73 7.27
CA PHE A 179 7.88 -0.75 7.59
C PHE A 179 8.14 -0.67 9.09
N VAL A 180 9.40 -0.46 9.47
CA VAL A 180 9.92 -0.24 10.83
C VAL A 180 9.75 -1.46 11.73
N CYS A 181 8.50 -1.90 11.99
CA CYS A 181 8.16 -3.02 12.87
C CYS A 181 7.02 -3.84 12.29
N LEU A 182 6.93 -5.12 12.70
CA LEU A 182 5.70 -5.91 12.51
C LEU A 182 4.55 -5.24 13.26
N LYS A 183 3.35 -5.29 12.68
CA LYS A 183 2.12 -4.92 13.38
C LYS A 183 1.61 -6.14 14.14
N GLU A 184 0.96 -5.93 15.29
CA GLU A 184 0.47 -7.04 16.11
C GLU A 184 -0.46 -7.99 15.36
N ALA A 185 -1.31 -7.46 14.48
CA ALA A 185 -2.20 -8.25 13.64
C ALA A 185 -1.46 -9.31 12.81
N MET A 186 -0.23 -9.02 12.38
CA MET A 186 0.57 -9.94 11.56
C MET A 186 1.04 -11.18 12.33
N LEU A 187 0.89 -11.19 13.65
CA LEU A 187 1.25 -12.30 14.55
C LEU A 187 0.02 -13.07 15.05
N LYS A 188 -1.20 -12.57 14.79
CA LYS A 188 -2.46 -13.12 15.27
C LYS A 188 -3.20 -13.87 14.16
N LEU A 189 -3.86 -14.96 14.47
CA LEU A 189 -4.80 -15.63 13.57
C LEU A 189 -6.21 -15.07 13.79
N PRO A 190 -7.02 -14.94 12.73
CA PRO A 190 -6.76 -15.32 11.34
C PRO A 190 -6.02 -14.27 10.50
N GLN A 191 -5.69 -13.09 11.03
CA GLN A 191 -5.09 -11.97 10.31
C GLN A 191 -3.78 -12.36 9.60
N ARG A 192 -2.92 -13.14 10.28
CA ARG A 192 -1.63 -13.60 9.73
C ARG A 192 -1.79 -14.30 8.37
N GLU A 193 -2.89 -15.03 8.16
CA GLU A 193 -3.16 -15.74 6.91
C GLU A 193 -3.42 -14.84 5.71
N ARG A 194 -3.69 -13.55 5.96
CA ARG A 194 -3.88 -12.55 4.90
C ARG A 194 -2.58 -11.88 4.46
N CYS A 195 -1.49 -12.05 5.20
CA CYS A 195 -0.25 -11.31 4.95
C CYS A 195 0.70 -11.99 3.94
N GLY A 196 0.53 -13.26 3.64
CA GLY A 196 1.48 -14.00 2.79
C GLY A 196 2.89 -14.01 3.38
N LYS A 197 3.91 -13.85 2.51
CA LYS A 197 5.30 -13.62 2.95
C LYS A 197 5.41 -12.20 3.51
N ILE A 198 6.07 -12.03 4.64
CA ILE A 198 6.31 -10.70 5.25
C ILE A 198 7.80 -10.36 5.14
N GLU A 199 8.07 -9.19 4.60
CA GLU A 199 9.42 -8.59 4.50
C GLU A 199 9.48 -7.23 5.22
#